data_9dfeeb10390e576c4144399b4c52c4d5
#
_entry.id   9dfeeb10390e576c4144399b4c52c4d5
#
_cell.length_a   1.000
_cell.length_b   1.000
_cell.length_c   1.000
_cell.angle_alpha   90.00
_cell.angle_beta   90.00
_cell.angle_gamma   90.00
#
_symmetry.space_group_name_H-M   'P 1'
#
loop_
_entity.id
_entity.type
_entity.pdbx_description
1 polymer ?
#
loop_
_entity_poly.entity_id
_entity_poly.type
_entity_poly.pdbx_seq_one_letter_code
_entity_poly.pdbx_strand_id
1 'polypeptide(L)'
;QYGDIRAALGRFQFSSDQVKSKLSQLSGGERARVALLKLLLEENNLLLMDEPTNHLDMDSKDTLEEALINYEGSLVTVSHDRWFLDQVVNRIWELQDGVITTYYGNYTDYVRAKKGLPPLADGEVSEV
;
A
#
# COMPACT_ATOMS: atom_id res chain seq x y z
N GLN A 1 12.40 6.37 20.35
CA GLN A 1 11.68 5.11 20.03
C GLN A 1 10.21 5.11 20.48
N TYR A 2 9.88 5.41 21.75
CA TYR A 2 8.47 5.39 22.21
C TYR A 2 7.64 6.53 21.60
N GLY A 3 8.22 7.71 21.46
CA GLY A 3 7.59 8.86 20.79
C GLY A 3 7.30 8.63 19.33
N ASP A 4 8.21 7.97 18.63
CA ASP A 4 8.08 7.64 17.20
C ASP A 4 6.95 6.64 16.96
N ILE A 5 6.82 5.63 17.83
CA ILE A 5 5.74 4.64 17.78
C ILE A 5 4.38 5.32 18.01
N ARG A 6 4.29 6.22 18.99
CA ARG A 6 3.03 6.96 19.24
C ARG A 6 2.64 7.86 18.08
N ALA A 7 3.60 8.55 17.48
CA ALA A 7 3.38 9.39 16.30
C ALA A 7 2.89 8.57 15.11
N ALA A 8 3.52 7.42 14.87
CA ALA A 8 3.12 6.50 13.82
C ALA A 8 1.70 5.93 14.04
N LEU A 9 1.36 5.53 15.28
CA LEU A 9 0.01 5.09 15.63
C LEU A 9 -1.03 6.20 15.41
N GLY A 10 -0.68 7.46 15.74
CA GLY A 10 -1.55 8.61 15.49
C GLY A 10 -1.87 8.82 14.02
N ARG A 11 -0.90 8.62 13.11
CA ARG A 11 -1.11 8.69 11.66
C ARG A 11 -2.09 7.63 11.14
N PHE A 12 -2.16 6.46 11.79
CA PHE A 12 -3.13 5.40 11.51
C PHE A 12 -4.42 5.53 12.33
N GLN A 13 -4.75 6.75 12.78
CA GLN A 13 -6.02 7.07 13.46
C GLN A 13 -6.23 6.37 14.81
N PHE A 14 -5.14 6.05 15.53
CA PHE A 14 -5.24 5.57 16.90
C PHE A 14 -5.32 6.75 17.88
N SER A 15 -6.37 6.76 18.70
CA SER A 15 -6.52 7.74 19.78
C SER A 15 -5.52 7.51 20.92
N SER A 16 -5.33 8.51 21.76
CA SER A 16 -4.44 8.42 22.94
C SER A 16 -4.82 7.27 23.88
N ASP A 17 -6.09 6.95 23.98
CA ASP A 17 -6.58 5.85 24.82
C ASP A 17 -6.36 4.49 24.14
N GLN A 18 -6.57 4.41 22.84
CA GLN A 18 -6.29 3.19 22.06
C GLN A 18 -4.80 2.82 22.07
N VAL A 19 -3.90 3.80 22.04
CA VAL A 19 -2.45 3.56 22.13
C VAL A 19 -2.05 2.85 23.43
N LYS A 20 -2.81 3.04 24.50
CA LYS A 20 -2.59 2.39 25.80
C LYS A 20 -3.35 1.08 25.97
N SER A 21 -4.22 0.73 25.03
CA SER A 21 -5.04 -0.47 25.07
C SER A 21 -4.23 -1.73 24.80
N LYS A 22 -4.66 -2.85 25.35
CA LYS A 22 -4.12 -4.17 24.97
C LYS A 22 -4.62 -4.53 23.56
N LEU A 23 -3.80 -5.23 22.79
CA LEU A 23 -4.16 -5.70 21.44
C LEU A 23 -5.45 -6.54 21.43
N SER A 24 -5.71 -7.29 22.50
CA SER A 24 -6.93 -8.08 22.65
C SER A 24 -8.22 -7.26 22.75
N GLN A 25 -8.10 -5.97 23.06
CA GLN A 25 -9.23 -5.04 23.19
C GLN A 25 -9.54 -4.30 21.89
N LEU A 26 -8.69 -4.42 20.89
CA LEU A 26 -8.86 -3.76 19.60
C LEU A 26 -9.80 -4.56 18.69
N SER A 27 -10.51 -3.86 17.80
CA SER A 27 -11.30 -4.47 16.73
C SER A 27 -10.40 -5.20 15.73
N GLY A 28 -10.98 -6.03 14.85
CA GLY A 28 -10.24 -6.71 13.79
C GLY A 28 -9.51 -5.73 12.86
N GLY A 29 -10.17 -4.65 12.45
CA GLY A 29 -9.58 -3.61 11.61
C GLY A 29 -8.46 -2.83 12.31
N GLU A 30 -8.63 -2.52 13.59
CA GLU A 30 -7.60 -1.86 14.40
C GLU A 30 -6.37 -2.75 14.58
N ARG A 31 -6.56 -4.06 14.84
CA ARG A 31 -5.45 -5.03 14.90
C ARG A 31 -4.71 -5.15 13.57
N ALA A 32 -5.42 -5.16 12.45
CA ALA A 32 -4.82 -5.18 11.11
C ALA A 32 -3.94 -3.95 10.87
N ARG A 33 -4.40 -2.75 11.27
CA ARG A 33 -3.61 -1.50 11.19
C ARG A 33 -2.35 -1.55 12.06
N VAL A 34 -2.44 -2.09 13.27
CA VAL A 34 -1.26 -2.27 14.15
C VAL A 34 -0.26 -3.22 13.53
N ALA A 35 -0.71 -4.35 12.97
CA ALA A 35 0.16 -5.32 12.30
C ALA A 35 0.88 -4.69 11.09
N LEU A 36 0.16 -3.90 10.30
CA LEU A 36 0.71 -3.18 9.16
C LEU A 36 1.77 -2.16 9.60
N LEU A 37 1.46 -1.38 10.63
CA LEU A 37 2.38 -0.40 11.19
C LEU A 37 3.65 -1.06 11.75
N LYS A 38 3.51 -2.18 12.45
CA LYS A 38 4.65 -2.97 12.94
C LYS A 38 5.55 -3.39 11.78
N LEU A 39 4.97 -3.89 10.71
CA LEU A 39 5.69 -4.32 9.52
C LEU A 39 6.48 -3.18 8.87
N LEU A 40 5.89 -1.98 8.82
CA LEU A 40 6.53 -0.79 8.25
C LEU A 40 7.64 -0.21 9.12
N LEU A 41 7.59 -0.44 10.43
CA LEU A 41 8.61 0.01 11.39
C LEU A 41 9.78 -0.97 11.54
N GLU A 42 9.63 -2.20 11.07
CA GLU A 42 10.70 -3.19 11.05
C GLU A 42 11.63 -2.96 9.85
N GLU A 43 12.91 -3.23 10.02
CA GLU A 43 13.89 -3.19 8.93
C GLU A 43 13.77 -4.45 8.07
N ASN A 44 12.93 -4.38 7.05
CA ASN A 44 12.72 -5.45 6.08
C ASN A 44 13.27 -5.02 4.71
N ASN A 45 13.87 -5.93 3.98
CA ASN A 45 14.32 -5.70 2.59
C ASN A 45 13.29 -6.17 1.54
N LEU A 46 12.30 -6.94 1.96
CA LEU A 46 11.19 -7.40 1.13
C LEU A 46 9.89 -7.39 1.94
N LEU A 47 8.86 -6.76 1.41
CA LEU A 47 7.51 -6.79 1.93
C LEU A 47 6.59 -7.56 0.98
N LEU A 48 5.80 -8.47 1.54
CA LEU A 48 4.72 -9.16 0.84
C LEU A 48 3.39 -8.72 1.47
N MET A 49 2.53 -8.11 0.68
CA MET A 49 1.25 -7.59 1.15
C MET A 49 0.10 -8.11 0.32
N ASP A 50 -0.94 -8.57 0.97
CA ASP A 50 -2.18 -9.02 0.35
C ASP A 50 -3.33 -8.10 0.79
N GLU A 51 -3.90 -7.36 -0.17
CA GLU A 51 -4.97 -6.38 0.04
C GLU A 51 -4.71 -5.42 1.22
N PRO A 52 -3.55 -4.71 1.23
CA PRO A 52 -3.14 -3.95 2.41
C PRO A 52 -4.01 -2.73 2.71
N THR A 53 -4.80 -2.25 1.75
CA THR A 53 -5.71 -1.10 1.92
C THR A 53 -7.08 -1.50 2.46
N ASN A 54 -7.38 -2.78 2.56
CA ASN A 54 -8.62 -3.25 3.16
C ASN A 54 -8.70 -2.82 4.63
N HIS A 55 -9.88 -2.40 5.06
CA HIS A 55 -10.17 -1.91 6.41
C HIS A 55 -9.42 -0.63 6.83
N LEU A 56 -8.81 0.09 5.89
CA LEU A 56 -8.23 1.41 6.12
C LEU A 56 -9.21 2.51 5.72
N ASP A 57 -9.29 3.57 6.54
CA ASP A 57 -9.89 4.83 6.15
C ASP A 57 -8.97 5.60 5.17
N MET A 58 -9.44 6.71 4.64
CA MET A 58 -8.70 7.48 3.63
C MET A 58 -7.35 7.97 4.18
N ASP A 59 -7.33 8.53 5.38
CA ASP A 59 -6.11 9.07 5.98
C ASP A 59 -5.07 7.98 6.26
N SER A 60 -5.53 6.80 6.68
CA SER A 60 -4.65 5.64 6.88
C SER A 60 -4.11 5.09 5.55
N LYS A 61 -4.92 5.10 4.48
CA LYS A 61 -4.46 4.74 3.14
C LYS A 61 -3.38 5.69 2.65
N ASP A 62 -3.58 6.99 2.78
CA ASP A 62 -2.60 8.01 2.38
C ASP A 62 -1.29 7.83 3.14
N THR A 63 -1.36 7.54 4.43
CA THR A 63 -0.18 7.27 5.26
C THR A 63 0.55 6.01 4.81
N LEU A 64 -0.17 4.94 4.47
CA LEU A 64 0.40 3.71 3.93
C LEU A 64 1.08 3.95 2.58
N GLU A 65 0.41 4.64 1.67
CA GLU A 65 0.94 4.98 0.35
C GLU A 65 2.26 5.76 0.48
N GLU A 66 2.28 6.81 1.29
CA GLU A 66 3.47 7.61 1.56
C GLU A 66 4.62 6.75 2.10
N ALA A 67 4.34 5.87 3.07
CA ALA A 67 5.34 4.99 3.64
C ALA A 67 5.91 4.00 2.61
N LEU A 68 5.07 3.46 1.72
CA LEU A 68 5.50 2.51 0.70
C LEU A 68 6.23 3.18 -0.47
N ILE A 69 5.85 4.39 -0.85
CA ILE A 69 6.57 5.19 -1.86
C ILE A 69 8.01 5.48 -1.40
N ASN A 70 8.19 5.74 -0.11
CA ASN A 70 9.51 6.02 0.48
C ASN A 70 10.25 4.76 0.96
N TYR A 71 9.65 3.58 0.80
CA TYR A 71 10.27 2.32 1.20
C TYR A 71 11.42 1.95 0.27
N GLU A 72 12.60 1.72 0.83
CA GLU A 72 13.84 1.45 0.07
C GLU A 72 14.00 -0.03 -0.34
N GLY A 73 13.21 -0.93 0.23
CA GLY A 73 13.22 -2.35 -0.11
C GLY A 73 12.35 -2.70 -1.31
N SER A 74 12.15 -3.98 -1.51
CA SER A 74 11.25 -4.51 -2.55
C SER A 74 9.86 -4.78 -1.97
N LEU A 75 8.82 -4.43 -2.73
CA LEU A 75 7.43 -4.68 -2.38
C LEU A 75 6.78 -5.57 -3.45
N VAL A 76 6.14 -6.64 -3.00
CA VAL A 76 5.20 -7.42 -3.82
C VAL A 76 3.83 -7.33 -3.15
N THR A 77 2.84 -6.83 -3.86
CA THR A 77 1.50 -6.63 -3.33
C THR A 77 0.43 -7.15 -4.26
N VAL A 78 -0.63 -7.71 -3.70
CA VAL A 78 -1.88 -8.00 -4.40
C VAL A 78 -2.92 -7.00 -3.92
N SER A 79 -3.56 -6.29 -4.84
CA SER A 79 -4.60 -5.32 -4.51
C SER A 79 -5.61 -5.17 -5.65
N HIS A 80 -6.88 -4.91 -5.29
CA HIS A 80 -7.93 -4.45 -6.20
C HIS A 80 -8.15 -2.93 -6.13
N ASP A 81 -7.41 -2.24 -5.26
CA ASP A 81 -7.43 -0.79 -5.16
C ASP A 81 -6.54 -0.18 -6.26
N ARG A 82 -7.19 0.30 -7.32
CA ARG A 82 -6.52 0.83 -8.51
C ARG A 82 -5.71 2.08 -8.21
N TRP A 83 -6.24 2.95 -7.36
CA TRP A 83 -5.53 4.16 -6.94
C TRP A 83 -4.25 3.81 -6.20
N PHE A 84 -4.32 2.90 -5.23
CA PHE A 84 -3.16 2.41 -4.51
C PHE A 84 -2.09 1.84 -5.44
N LEU A 85 -2.49 0.97 -6.38
CA LEU A 85 -1.57 0.41 -7.36
C LEU A 85 -0.95 1.49 -8.25
N ASP A 86 -1.73 2.51 -8.61
CA ASP A 86 -1.23 3.60 -9.47
C ASP A 86 -0.17 4.45 -8.76
N GLN A 87 -0.33 4.69 -7.46
CA GLN A 87 0.59 5.50 -6.67
C GLN A 87 1.86 4.76 -6.23
N VAL A 88 1.77 3.48 -5.93
CA VAL A 88 2.81 2.73 -5.20
C VAL A 88 3.65 1.85 -6.11
N VAL A 89 3.07 1.23 -7.13
CA VAL A 89 3.79 0.22 -7.93
C VAL A 89 4.40 0.79 -9.20
N ASN A 90 5.50 0.18 -9.63
CA ASN A 90 6.20 0.49 -10.87
C ASN A 90 6.27 -0.70 -11.83
N ARG A 91 5.62 -1.80 -11.48
CA ARG A 91 5.54 -3.03 -12.29
C ARG A 91 4.30 -3.81 -11.94
N ILE A 92 3.61 -4.32 -12.94
CA ILE A 92 2.43 -5.17 -12.78
C ILE A 92 2.75 -6.58 -13.30
N TRP A 93 2.41 -7.58 -12.51
CA TRP A 93 2.38 -8.97 -12.93
C TRP A 93 0.93 -9.41 -13.10
N GLU A 94 0.52 -9.66 -14.33
CA GLU A 94 -0.78 -10.25 -14.62
C GLU A 94 -0.65 -11.77 -14.63
N LEU A 95 -1.36 -12.42 -13.74
CA LEU A 95 -1.45 -13.89 -13.73
C LEU A 95 -2.74 -14.33 -14.42
N GLN A 96 -2.61 -15.00 -15.56
CA GLN A 96 -3.73 -15.52 -16.31
C GLN A 96 -3.38 -16.90 -16.88
N ASP A 97 -4.27 -17.87 -16.69
CA ASP A 97 -4.13 -19.25 -17.20
C ASP A 97 -2.77 -19.90 -16.84
N GLY A 98 -2.27 -19.64 -15.64
CA GLY A 98 -0.99 -20.16 -15.16
C GLY A 98 0.24 -19.46 -15.72
N VAL A 99 0.06 -18.38 -16.48
CA VAL A 99 1.15 -17.60 -17.09
C VAL A 99 1.22 -16.21 -16.43
N ILE A 100 2.44 -15.77 -16.13
CA ILE A 100 2.69 -14.41 -15.64
C ILE A 100 3.18 -13.55 -16.81
N THR A 101 2.47 -12.47 -17.07
CA THR A 101 2.88 -11.44 -18.02
C THR A 101 3.30 -10.19 -17.26
N THR A 102 4.47 -9.65 -17.55
CA THR A 102 5.01 -8.46 -16.89
C THR A 102 4.72 -7.20 -17.70
N TYR A 103 4.17 -6.20 -17.04
CA TYR A 103 3.97 -4.83 -17.56
C TYR A 103 4.78 -3.85 -16.72
N TYR A 104 5.59 -3.02 -17.38
CA TYR A 104 6.39 -1.99 -16.71
C TYR A 104 5.57 -0.71 -16.56
N GLY A 105 5.64 -0.10 -15.40
CA GLY A 105 4.89 1.08 -15.04
C GLY A 105 3.85 0.82 -13.95
N ASN A 106 2.95 1.78 -13.75
CA ASN A 106 1.88 1.71 -12.78
C ASN A 106 0.61 1.04 -13.34
N TYR A 107 -0.49 1.10 -12.59
CA TYR A 107 -1.75 0.51 -13.04
C TYR A 107 -2.31 1.20 -14.30
N THR A 108 -2.18 2.51 -14.41
CA THR A 108 -2.60 3.26 -15.61
C THR A 108 -1.81 2.80 -16.84
N ASP A 109 -0.50 2.63 -16.74
CA ASP A 109 0.34 2.11 -17.82
C ASP A 109 -0.07 0.69 -18.24
N TYR A 110 -0.39 -0.16 -17.28
CA TYR A 110 -0.90 -1.50 -17.52
C TYR A 110 -2.21 -1.48 -18.33
N VAL A 111 -3.19 -0.67 -17.92
CA VAL A 111 -4.47 -0.54 -18.63
C VAL A 111 -4.27 -0.03 -20.05
N ARG A 112 -3.39 0.95 -20.25
CA ARG A 112 -3.05 1.50 -21.56
C ARG A 112 -2.40 0.44 -22.46
N ALA A 113 -1.45 -0.31 -21.92
CA ALA A 113 -0.80 -1.41 -22.65
C ALA A 113 -1.81 -2.49 -23.09
N LYS A 114 -2.77 -2.86 -22.23
CA LYS A 114 -3.86 -3.80 -22.55
C LYS A 114 -4.76 -3.29 -23.69
N LYS A 115 -4.90 -1.97 -23.84
CA LYS A 115 -5.66 -1.32 -24.91
C LYS A 115 -4.81 -1.05 -26.17
N GLY A 116 -3.53 -1.41 -26.17
CA GLY A 116 -2.60 -1.11 -27.25
C GLY A 116 -2.22 0.37 -27.37
N LEU A 117 -2.38 1.14 -26.29
CA LEU A 117 -2.03 2.57 -26.24
C LEU A 117 -0.58 2.74 -25.75
N PRO A 118 0.13 3.80 -26.20
CA PRO A 118 1.45 4.10 -25.68
C PRO A 118 1.39 4.53 -24.19
N PRO A 119 2.50 4.41 -23.45
CA PRO A 119 2.60 5.02 -22.11
C PRO A 119 2.25 6.51 -22.13
N LEU A 120 1.79 7.04 -20.99
CA LEU A 120 1.63 8.49 -20.84
C LEU A 120 3.00 9.17 -20.90
N ALA A 121 3.07 10.32 -21.55
CA ALA A 121 4.23 11.18 -21.45
C ALA A 121 4.32 11.80 -20.05
N ASP A 122 5.55 12.13 -19.62
CA ASP A 122 5.76 12.76 -18.31
C ASP A 122 4.91 14.05 -18.20
N GLY A 123 4.03 14.09 -17.19
CA GLY A 123 3.14 15.23 -16.94
C GLY A 123 1.75 15.14 -17.57
N GLU A 124 1.44 14.11 -18.34
CA GLU A 124 0.08 13.84 -18.80
C GLU A 124 -0.75 13.14 -17.74
N VAL A 125 -1.98 13.62 -17.54
CA VAL A 125 -2.95 13.00 -16.63
C VAL A 125 -3.82 12.02 -17.41
N SER A 126 -4.04 10.84 -16.86
CA SER A 126 -4.94 9.86 -17.45
C SER A 126 -6.40 10.34 -17.32
N GLU A 127 -7.08 10.51 -18.43
CA GLU A 127 -8.54 10.72 -18.49
C GLU A 127 -9.33 9.38 -18.49
N VAL A 128 -8.90 8.44 -17.70
CA VAL A 128 -9.58 7.12 -17.62
C VAL A 128 -10.33 6.97 -16.32
#